data_199b5e876c830c4ecf17f09eb219ded4
#
_entry.id   199b5e876c830c4ecf17f09eb219ded4
#
_cell.length_a   1.000
_cell.length_b   1.000
_cell.length_c   1.000
_cell.angle_alpha   90.00
_cell.angle_beta   90.00
_cell.angle_gamma   90.00
#
_symmetry.space_group_name_H-M   'P 1'
#
loop_
_entity.id
_entity.type
_entity.pdbx_description
1 polymer ?
#
loop_
_entity_poly.entity_id
_entity_poly.type
_entity_poly.pdbx_seq_one_letter_code
_entity_poly.pdbx_strand_id
1 'polypeptide(L)'
;EEILEPDLPIIDPHHHLWRGRASHEQPPVHGFNKVLEMVPDYMFDEMLADMNSGHDVRATVFVDCRAFYRADAPEGFDTLGETEFANGIGALAASGQFGPKRMCAGIVSRVDLMLGDLAGAVLEAHMHRAPDRFRGIRNVGANDEDRAVSGPMHGRAPAGLYADPTFRKGFAHLQRLGLSFDAWVFEPQLGDVVDLARAFPETSIVLDHVGTPVNIGRWAGTLEERRPHWLASIKALSECPNVTVKLGGLAMSFCNLEGFLSEPPASSDVLAKAWAPWIEPVIEAFGADRCMMESNFPVDRGA
;
A
#
# COMPACT_ATOMS: atom_id res chain seq x y z
N GLU A 1 -16.54 -11.35 -17.79
CA GLU A 1 -15.77 -12.59 -17.60
C GLU A 1 -16.40 -13.47 -16.51
N GLU A 2 -16.18 -14.79 -16.57
CA GLU A 2 -16.60 -15.68 -15.49
C GLU A 2 -15.69 -15.49 -14.27
N ILE A 3 -16.31 -15.34 -13.09
CA ILE A 3 -15.56 -15.20 -11.85
C ILE A 3 -15.04 -16.56 -11.42
N LEU A 4 -13.71 -16.68 -11.29
CA LEU A 4 -13.08 -17.89 -10.77
C LEU A 4 -13.24 -17.94 -9.25
N GLU A 5 -13.54 -19.14 -8.71
CA GLU A 5 -13.65 -19.38 -7.25
C GLU A 5 -14.52 -18.32 -6.51
N PRO A 6 -15.78 -18.09 -6.92
CA PRO A 6 -16.62 -17.01 -6.39
C PRO A 6 -16.89 -17.15 -4.87
N ASP A 7 -16.81 -18.37 -4.33
CA ASP A 7 -17.06 -18.67 -2.91
C ASP A 7 -15.77 -18.66 -2.06
N LEU A 8 -14.60 -18.37 -2.67
CA LEU A 8 -13.35 -18.27 -1.93
C LEU A 8 -13.40 -17.06 -0.98
N PRO A 9 -13.28 -17.26 0.35
CA PRO A 9 -13.34 -16.15 1.30
C PRO A 9 -12.09 -15.28 1.18
N ILE A 10 -12.29 -14.00 0.90
CA ILE A 10 -11.23 -13.02 0.70
C ILE A 10 -11.24 -11.99 1.84
N ILE A 11 -10.06 -11.73 2.40
CA ILE A 11 -9.76 -10.53 3.16
C ILE A 11 -8.80 -9.71 2.33
N ASP A 12 -9.24 -8.52 1.90
CA ASP A 12 -8.40 -7.61 1.14
C ASP A 12 -7.52 -6.78 2.09
N PRO A 13 -6.20 -6.97 2.12
CA PRO A 13 -5.31 -6.29 3.05
C PRO A 13 -4.92 -4.86 2.62
N HIS A 14 -5.46 -4.32 1.51
CA HIS A 14 -5.02 -3.03 1.01
C HIS A 14 -6.05 -2.35 0.11
N HIS A 15 -6.74 -1.38 0.65
CA HIS A 15 -7.54 -0.44 -0.14
C HIS A 15 -7.43 0.97 0.42
N HIS A 16 -7.88 1.94 -0.36
CA HIS A 16 -7.91 3.34 -0.01
C HIS A 16 -9.32 3.91 -0.15
N LEU A 17 -9.58 5.02 0.54
CA LEU A 17 -10.80 5.80 0.38
C LEU A 17 -10.43 7.29 0.30
N TRP A 18 -11.00 8.01 -0.67
CA TRP A 18 -10.77 9.43 -0.82
C TRP A 18 -11.95 10.15 -1.48
N ARG A 19 -11.99 11.46 -1.35
CA ARG A 19 -12.96 12.33 -2.01
C ARG A 19 -12.28 13.57 -2.57
N GLY A 20 -12.74 14.01 -3.75
CA GLY A 20 -12.25 15.23 -4.38
C GLY A 20 -10.79 15.16 -4.81
N ARG A 21 -10.23 13.96 -5.04
CA ARG A 21 -8.90 13.83 -5.61
C ARG A 21 -8.97 14.08 -7.10
N ALA A 22 -8.27 15.13 -7.53
CA ALA A 22 -8.08 15.43 -8.93
C ALA A 22 -6.61 15.68 -9.20
N SER A 23 -6.17 15.42 -10.43
CA SER A 23 -4.88 15.89 -10.88
C SER A 23 -4.88 17.42 -10.95
N HIS A 24 -3.85 18.04 -10.40
CA HIS A 24 -3.61 19.49 -10.56
C HIS A 24 -2.74 19.79 -11.78
N GLU A 25 -2.29 18.77 -12.49
CA GLU A 25 -1.48 18.89 -13.71
C GLU A 25 -2.41 18.86 -14.93
N GLN A 26 -2.23 19.84 -15.84
CA GLN A 26 -3.03 19.98 -17.05
C GLN A 26 -2.11 20.07 -18.28
N PRO A 27 -2.03 19.05 -19.15
CA PRO A 27 -2.59 17.69 -18.99
C PRO A 27 -1.83 16.87 -17.95
N PRO A 28 -2.42 15.77 -17.43
CA PRO A 28 -1.76 14.88 -16.49
C PRO A 28 -0.48 14.31 -17.09
N VAL A 29 0.68 14.61 -16.47
CA VAL A 29 1.98 14.17 -16.97
C VAL A 29 2.32 12.77 -16.47
N HIS A 30 1.86 12.41 -15.28
CA HIS A 30 2.11 11.11 -14.65
C HIS A 30 0.87 10.22 -14.72
N GLY A 31 1.06 8.92 -15.03
CA GLY A 31 -0.05 7.96 -15.12
C GLY A 31 -0.92 7.88 -13.87
N PHE A 32 -0.35 8.09 -12.68
CA PHE A 32 -1.10 8.14 -11.43
C PHE A 32 -2.14 9.28 -11.42
N ASN A 33 -1.83 10.44 -12.00
CA ASN A 33 -2.78 11.53 -12.12
C ASN A 33 -3.98 11.17 -13.00
N LYS A 34 -3.77 10.32 -14.03
CA LYS A 34 -4.87 9.80 -14.85
C LYS A 34 -5.81 8.90 -14.05
N VAL A 35 -5.26 8.06 -13.17
CA VAL A 35 -6.08 7.24 -12.27
C VAL A 35 -6.91 8.12 -11.33
N LEU A 36 -6.33 9.20 -10.78
CA LEU A 36 -7.08 10.16 -9.94
C LEU A 36 -8.20 10.87 -10.72
N GLU A 37 -8.01 11.16 -12.00
CA GLU A 37 -9.05 11.75 -12.86
C GLU A 37 -10.17 10.75 -13.18
N MET A 38 -9.83 9.46 -13.36
CA MET A 38 -10.82 8.40 -13.60
C MET A 38 -11.66 8.13 -12.33
N VAL A 39 -11.05 8.25 -11.15
CA VAL A 39 -11.67 7.94 -9.86
C VAL A 39 -11.44 9.09 -8.87
N PRO A 40 -12.08 10.26 -9.09
CA PRO A 40 -11.90 11.41 -8.19
C PRO A 40 -12.50 11.18 -6.80
N ASP A 41 -13.56 10.39 -6.72
CA ASP A 41 -14.22 9.97 -5.49
C ASP A 41 -14.24 8.45 -5.41
N TYR A 42 -13.84 7.92 -4.26
CA TYR A 42 -13.96 6.50 -3.93
C TYR A 42 -14.16 6.38 -2.42
N MET A 43 -15.41 6.15 -2.05
CA MET A 43 -15.86 6.19 -0.69
C MET A 43 -16.54 4.88 -0.30
N PHE A 44 -17.38 4.90 0.73
CA PHE A 44 -18.07 3.72 1.24
C PHE A 44 -18.91 3.01 0.18
N ASP A 45 -19.69 3.75 -0.59
CA ASP A 45 -20.66 3.16 -1.54
C ASP A 45 -19.93 2.53 -2.74
N GLU A 46 -18.89 3.17 -3.26
CA GLU A 46 -18.08 2.65 -4.36
C GLU A 46 -17.34 1.38 -3.93
N MET A 47 -16.67 1.41 -2.77
CA MET A 47 -15.97 0.24 -2.24
C MET A 47 -16.95 -0.90 -1.91
N LEU A 48 -18.14 -0.60 -1.38
CA LEU A 48 -19.16 -1.61 -1.11
C LEU A 48 -19.67 -2.28 -2.39
N ALA A 49 -19.83 -1.49 -3.46
CA ALA A 49 -20.20 -2.02 -4.78
C ALA A 49 -19.11 -2.98 -5.31
N ASP A 50 -17.85 -2.61 -5.21
CA ASP A 50 -16.73 -3.47 -5.60
C ASP A 50 -16.65 -4.74 -4.76
N MET A 51 -16.81 -4.65 -3.43
CA MET A 51 -16.87 -5.83 -2.56
C MET A 51 -18.04 -6.77 -2.91
N ASN A 52 -19.10 -6.26 -3.54
CA ASN A 52 -20.28 -7.03 -3.95
C ASN A 52 -20.25 -7.43 -5.42
N SER A 53 -19.15 -7.23 -6.14
CA SER A 53 -19.07 -7.46 -7.59
C SER A 53 -19.03 -8.93 -8.01
N GLY A 54 -19.02 -9.86 -7.07
CA GLY A 54 -19.15 -11.29 -7.33
C GLY A 54 -18.17 -12.19 -6.57
N HIS A 55 -17.07 -11.66 -6.06
CA HIS A 55 -16.18 -12.39 -5.15
C HIS A 55 -16.68 -12.34 -3.69
N ASP A 56 -16.35 -13.35 -2.88
CA ASP A 56 -16.66 -13.39 -1.45
C ASP A 56 -15.67 -12.54 -0.62
N VAL A 57 -15.59 -11.24 -0.91
CA VAL A 57 -14.79 -10.31 -0.10
C VAL A 57 -15.51 -10.05 1.21
N ARG A 58 -14.96 -10.55 2.31
CA ARG A 58 -15.55 -10.51 3.66
C ARG A 58 -15.13 -9.31 4.48
N ALA A 59 -13.87 -8.93 4.39
CA ALA A 59 -13.31 -7.83 5.16
C ALA A 59 -12.20 -7.13 4.37
N THR A 60 -11.92 -5.88 4.74
CA THR A 60 -10.84 -5.11 4.13
C THR A 60 -9.99 -4.39 5.17
N VAL A 61 -8.75 -4.10 4.82
CA VAL A 61 -7.84 -3.24 5.58
C VAL A 61 -7.65 -1.92 4.82
N PHE A 62 -8.00 -0.83 5.49
CA PHE A 62 -7.71 0.51 4.98
C PHE A 62 -6.23 0.83 5.17
N VAL A 63 -5.59 1.34 4.13
CA VAL A 63 -4.21 1.82 4.17
C VAL A 63 -4.18 3.32 3.88
N ASP A 64 -3.31 4.06 4.55
CA ASP A 64 -3.18 5.51 4.41
C ASP A 64 -3.08 5.94 2.95
N CYS A 65 -3.74 7.03 2.61
CA CYS A 65 -3.63 7.65 1.30
C CYS A 65 -3.53 9.18 1.38
N ARG A 66 -3.27 9.72 2.57
CA ARG A 66 -3.17 11.16 2.85
C ARG A 66 -4.49 11.89 2.58
N ALA A 67 -5.60 11.28 2.95
CA ALA A 67 -6.93 11.86 2.88
C ALA A 67 -7.41 12.27 4.28
N PHE A 68 -8.26 13.28 4.35
CA PHE A 68 -8.98 13.66 5.58
C PHE A 68 -8.08 14.04 6.78
N TYR A 69 -6.87 14.53 6.54
CA TYR A 69 -6.02 15.02 7.61
C TYR A 69 -6.64 16.21 8.30
N ARG A 70 -6.39 16.37 9.59
CA ARG A 70 -6.88 17.52 10.36
C ARG A 70 -6.15 18.79 9.94
N ALA A 71 -6.90 19.87 9.64
CA ALA A 71 -6.33 21.13 9.23
C ALA A 71 -5.58 21.83 10.39
N ASP A 72 -6.14 21.74 11.60
CA ASP A 72 -5.60 22.39 12.79
C ASP A 72 -5.21 21.33 13.83
N ALA A 73 -3.98 20.82 13.71
CA ALA A 73 -3.42 19.84 14.64
C ALA A 73 -1.98 20.20 15.01
N PRO A 74 -1.51 19.79 16.21
CA PRO A 74 -0.08 19.84 16.52
C PRO A 74 0.72 19.00 15.50
N GLU A 75 2.00 19.29 15.39
CA GLU A 75 2.91 18.59 14.49
C GLU A 75 2.80 17.06 14.65
N GLY A 76 2.59 16.36 13.53
CA GLY A 76 2.46 14.92 13.45
C GLY A 76 1.10 14.34 13.85
N PHE A 77 0.20 15.12 14.46
CA PHE A 77 -1.14 14.66 14.87
C PHE A 77 -2.24 14.93 13.84
N ASP A 78 -1.92 15.57 12.73
CA ASP A 78 -2.85 15.81 11.62
C ASP A 78 -3.35 14.53 10.99
N THR A 79 -2.52 13.50 10.92
CA THR A 79 -2.82 12.17 10.37
C THR A 79 -3.93 11.42 11.14
N LEU A 80 -4.22 11.82 12.38
CA LEU A 80 -5.33 11.25 13.17
C LEU A 80 -6.68 11.38 12.47
N GLY A 81 -6.88 12.45 11.68
CA GLY A 81 -8.14 12.64 10.94
C GLY A 81 -8.45 11.50 10.00
N GLU A 82 -7.46 10.96 9.32
CA GLU A 82 -7.63 9.81 8.43
C GLU A 82 -7.97 8.54 9.20
N THR A 83 -7.36 8.31 10.36
CA THR A 83 -7.70 7.17 11.24
C THR A 83 -9.12 7.28 11.79
N GLU A 84 -9.54 8.47 12.22
CA GLU A 84 -10.91 8.71 12.70
C GLU A 84 -11.94 8.47 11.60
N PHE A 85 -11.65 8.96 10.40
CA PHE A 85 -12.47 8.72 9.22
C PHE A 85 -12.61 7.21 8.93
N ALA A 86 -11.49 6.50 8.77
CA ALA A 86 -11.49 5.07 8.47
C ALA A 86 -12.18 4.25 9.57
N ASN A 87 -12.02 4.64 10.86
CA ASN A 87 -12.71 4.01 11.98
C ASN A 87 -14.22 4.24 11.91
N GLY A 88 -14.66 5.43 11.50
CA GLY A 88 -16.09 5.73 11.26
C GLY A 88 -16.68 4.88 10.14
N ILE A 89 -15.98 4.72 9.03
CA ILE A 89 -16.36 3.82 7.93
C ILE A 89 -16.45 2.37 8.42
N GLY A 90 -15.46 1.92 9.21
CA GLY A 90 -15.48 0.59 9.82
C GLY A 90 -16.65 0.38 10.78
N ALA A 91 -17.03 1.40 11.53
CA ALA A 91 -18.23 1.36 12.40
C ALA A 91 -19.52 1.29 11.58
N LEU A 92 -19.60 2.07 10.49
CA LEU A 92 -20.74 2.04 9.56
C LEU A 92 -20.93 0.63 8.97
N ALA A 93 -19.86 0.03 8.44
CA ALA A 93 -19.89 -1.34 7.92
C ALA A 93 -20.27 -2.38 8.98
N ALA A 94 -19.77 -2.20 10.21
CA ALA A 94 -20.04 -3.13 11.31
C ALA A 94 -21.47 -3.04 11.87
N SER A 95 -22.25 -2.00 11.53
CA SER A 95 -23.64 -1.86 11.96
C SER A 95 -24.56 -2.97 11.45
N GLY A 96 -24.15 -3.68 10.40
CA GLY A 96 -24.96 -4.69 9.72
C GLY A 96 -26.04 -4.12 8.80
N GLN A 97 -26.21 -2.80 8.77
CA GLN A 97 -27.19 -2.11 7.94
C GLN A 97 -26.95 -2.29 6.42
N PHE A 98 -25.68 -2.49 6.06
CA PHE A 98 -25.21 -2.64 4.69
C PHE A 98 -24.76 -4.09 4.36
N GLY A 99 -25.20 -5.06 5.14
CA GLY A 99 -24.85 -6.47 4.96
C GLY A 99 -23.74 -6.96 5.91
N PRO A 100 -23.21 -8.17 5.69
CA PRO A 100 -22.27 -8.81 6.62
C PRO A 100 -20.80 -8.38 6.42
N LYS A 101 -20.48 -7.71 5.33
CA LYS A 101 -19.10 -7.35 4.96
C LYS A 101 -18.51 -6.31 5.92
N ARG A 102 -17.20 -6.36 6.14
CA ARG A 102 -16.49 -5.55 7.14
C ARG A 102 -15.43 -4.67 6.46
N MET A 103 -15.84 -3.54 5.91
CA MET A 103 -14.92 -2.54 5.38
C MET A 103 -14.11 -1.90 6.50
N CYS A 104 -12.84 -1.59 6.24
CA CYS A 104 -11.92 -1.01 7.23
C CYS A 104 -11.88 -1.81 8.56
N ALA A 105 -11.93 -3.15 8.49
CA ALA A 105 -11.82 -4.01 9.67
C ALA A 105 -10.44 -3.88 10.33
N GLY A 106 -9.39 -3.59 9.55
CA GLY A 106 -8.08 -3.14 9.98
C GLY A 106 -7.77 -1.77 9.40
N ILE A 107 -6.90 -1.03 10.08
CA ILE A 107 -6.42 0.30 9.66
C ILE A 107 -4.91 0.34 9.79
N VAL A 108 -4.25 0.64 8.67
CA VAL A 108 -2.85 1.00 8.57
C VAL A 108 -2.79 2.48 8.21
N SER A 109 -2.43 3.32 9.16
CA SER A 109 -2.45 4.77 8.99
C SER A 109 -1.05 5.32 8.69
N ARG A 110 -0.86 6.62 8.80
CA ARG A 110 0.43 7.27 8.63
C ARG A 110 0.89 7.88 9.95
N VAL A 111 2.15 7.62 10.31
CA VAL A 111 2.92 8.40 11.30
C VAL A 111 4.26 8.74 10.68
N ASP A 112 4.70 9.98 10.79
CA ASP A 112 6.04 10.37 10.36
C ASP A 112 7.06 9.92 11.40
N LEU A 113 7.81 8.87 11.08
CA LEU A 113 8.81 8.33 12.00
C LEU A 113 10.05 9.24 12.13
N MET A 114 10.20 10.26 11.26
CA MET A 114 11.20 11.33 11.45
C MET A 114 10.90 12.22 12.65
N LEU A 115 9.74 12.10 13.28
CA LEU A 115 9.44 12.70 14.60
C LEU A 115 10.27 12.07 15.73
N GLY A 116 10.99 10.97 15.47
CA GLY A 116 11.83 10.30 16.46
C GLY A 116 11.05 9.89 17.71
N ASP A 117 11.45 10.37 18.88
CA ASP A 117 10.79 10.00 20.14
C ASP A 117 9.32 10.44 20.22
N LEU A 118 8.95 11.55 19.56
CA LEU A 118 7.54 12.01 19.52
C LEU A 118 6.62 11.03 18.76
N ALA A 119 7.16 10.24 17.83
CA ALA A 119 6.38 9.26 17.08
C ALA A 119 5.62 8.29 18.00
N GLY A 120 6.18 7.93 19.16
CA GLY A 120 5.53 7.09 20.16
C GLY A 120 4.18 7.66 20.64
N ALA A 121 4.15 8.95 20.97
CA ALA A 121 2.92 9.61 21.43
C ALA A 121 1.87 9.69 20.30
N VAL A 122 2.30 9.93 19.06
CA VAL A 122 1.41 9.95 17.89
C VAL A 122 0.81 8.56 17.63
N LEU A 123 1.61 7.50 17.69
CA LEU A 123 1.16 6.11 17.55
C LEU A 123 0.11 5.75 18.62
N GLU A 124 0.38 6.08 19.89
CA GLU A 124 -0.56 5.87 20.98
C GLU A 124 -1.87 6.65 20.76
N ALA A 125 -1.81 7.86 20.22
CA ALA A 125 -3.01 8.63 19.88
C ALA A 125 -3.85 7.94 18.79
N HIS A 126 -3.23 7.35 17.75
CA HIS A 126 -3.93 6.53 16.75
C HIS A 126 -4.61 5.31 17.38
N MET A 127 -3.91 4.60 18.25
CA MET A 127 -4.47 3.44 19.00
C MET A 127 -5.70 3.84 19.82
N HIS A 128 -5.68 5.01 20.47
CA HIS A 128 -6.84 5.51 21.22
C HIS A 128 -8.03 5.89 20.33
N ARG A 129 -7.79 6.35 19.09
CA ARG A 129 -8.87 6.73 18.17
C ARG A 129 -9.55 5.53 17.51
N ALA A 130 -8.82 4.44 17.31
CA ALA A 130 -9.35 3.22 16.69
C ALA A 130 -8.83 1.96 17.40
N PRO A 131 -9.16 1.74 18.70
CA PRO A 131 -8.55 0.69 19.52
C PRO A 131 -8.76 -0.72 18.96
N ASP A 132 -9.91 -0.95 18.32
CA ASP A 132 -10.26 -2.27 17.79
C ASP A 132 -9.77 -2.50 16.35
N ARG A 133 -9.34 -1.44 15.64
CA ARG A 133 -9.03 -1.53 14.21
C ARG A 133 -7.64 -1.08 13.82
N PHE A 134 -7.01 -0.15 14.54
CA PHE A 134 -5.65 0.29 14.24
C PHE A 134 -4.66 -0.85 14.46
N ARG A 135 -3.87 -1.18 13.44
CA ARG A 135 -2.95 -2.33 13.45
C ARG A 135 -1.51 -1.98 13.11
N GLY A 136 -1.31 -0.89 12.41
CA GLY A 136 0.01 -0.53 11.95
C GLY A 136 0.04 0.81 11.24
N ILE A 137 1.19 1.11 10.69
CA ILE A 137 1.41 2.33 9.92
C ILE A 137 2.15 2.04 8.63
N ARG A 138 1.98 2.97 7.67
CA ARG A 138 2.85 3.10 6.51
C ARG A 138 3.58 4.44 6.58
N ASN A 139 4.90 4.42 6.42
CA ASN A 139 5.68 5.62 6.17
C ASN A 139 6.43 5.41 4.85
N VAL A 140 5.88 5.95 3.79
CA VAL A 140 6.34 5.74 2.41
C VAL A 140 7.81 6.08 2.27
N GLY A 141 8.60 5.10 1.82
CA GLY A 141 10.03 5.24 1.52
C GLY A 141 10.33 5.37 0.03
N ALA A 142 9.32 5.15 -0.84
CA ALA A 142 9.47 5.25 -2.28
C ALA A 142 10.00 6.62 -2.69
N ASN A 143 11.17 6.65 -3.30
CA ASN A 143 11.87 7.85 -3.73
C ASN A 143 12.61 7.60 -5.04
N ASP A 144 12.56 8.57 -5.92
CA ASP A 144 13.39 8.69 -7.11
C ASP A 144 13.60 10.16 -7.44
N GLU A 145 14.82 10.54 -7.85
CA GLU A 145 15.14 11.93 -8.26
C GLU A 145 14.47 12.30 -9.58
N ASP A 146 14.18 11.31 -10.43
CA ASP A 146 13.42 11.55 -11.66
C ASP A 146 11.94 11.78 -11.33
N ARG A 147 11.46 12.99 -11.62
CA ARG A 147 10.05 13.34 -11.45
C ARG A 147 9.12 12.54 -12.33
N ALA A 148 9.59 12.02 -13.46
CA ALA A 148 8.81 11.11 -14.29
C ALA A 148 8.54 9.78 -13.58
N VAL A 149 9.39 9.40 -12.64
CA VAL A 149 9.22 8.21 -11.78
C VAL A 149 8.42 8.56 -10.53
N SER A 150 8.89 9.51 -9.74
CA SER A 150 8.29 9.84 -8.44
C SER A 150 6.93 10.56 -8.57
N GLY A 151 6.68 11.23 -9.70
CA GLY A 151 5.41 11.89 -10.00
C GLY A 151 4.88 12.76 -8.86
N PRO A 152 3.61 12.56 -8.44
CA PRO A 152 2.99 13.32 -7.37
C PRO A 152 3.58 13.04 -5.98
N MET A 153 4.51 12.10 -5.88
CA MET A 153 5.18 11.76 -4.62
C MET A 153 6.58 12.37 -4.50
N HIS A 154 7.04 13.10 -5.54
CA HIS A 154 8.36 13.70 -5.55
C HIS A 154 8.62 14.55 -4.29
N GLY A 155 9.79 14.35 -3.67
CA GLY A 155 10.19 15.06 -2.46
C GLY A 155 9.46 14.67 -1.16
N ARG A 156 8.62 13.61 -1.18
CA ARG A 156 7.91 13.14 0.04
C ARG A 156 8.75 12.24 0.93
N ALA A 157 9.66 11.46 0.37
CA ALA A 157 10.62 10.66 1.10
C ALA A 157 12.03 11.05 0.69
N PRO A 158 12.95 11.30 1.63
CA PRO A 158 14.37 11.45 1.30
C PRO A 158 14.97 10.10 0.90
N ALA A 159 16.05 10.13 0.12
CA ALA A 159 16.84 8.94 -0.15
C ALA A 159 17.38 8.34 1.15
N GLY A 160 17.33 7.00 1.28
CA GLY A 160 17.84 6.30 2.47
C GLY A 160 17.02 6.54 3.75
N LEU A 161 15.73 6.92 3.63
CA LEU A 161 14.86 7.20 4.78
C LEU A 161 14.93 6.11 5.86
N TYR A 162 14.87 4.84 5.47
CA TYR A 162 14.82 3.71 6.41
C TYR A 162 16.16 3.46 7.13
N ALA A 163 17.25 4.07 6.66
CA ALA A 163 18.54 4.04 7.31
C ALA A 163 18.78 5.23 8.26
N ASP A 164 17.95 6.28 8.19
CA ASP A 164 18.10 7.48 9.01
C ASP A 164 17.98 7.14 10.51
N PRO A 165 18.91 7.59 11.35
CA PRO A 165 18.89 7.31 12.80
C PRO A 165 17.64 7.86 13.51
N THR A 166 17.11 9.00 13.06
CA THR A 166 15.90 9.60 13.63
C THR A 166 14.66 8.77 13.26
N PHE A 167 14.57 8.33 11.99
CA PHE A 167 13.56 7.39 11.56
C PHE A 167 13.57 6.11 12.39
N ARG A 168 14.74 5.52 12.59
CA ARG A 168 14.90 4.27 13.37
C ARG A 168 14.54 4.43 14.85
N LYS A 169 14.74 5.63 15.43
CA LYS A 169 14.21 5.93 16.78
C LYS A 169 12.68 5.89 16.81
N GLY A 170 12.03 6.54 15.84
CA GLY A 170 10.58 6.47 15.70
C GLY A 170 10.07 5.06 15.43
N PHE A 171 10.78 4.30 14.57
CA PHE A 171 10.43 2.92 14.21
C PHE A 171 10.46 1.96 15.41
N ALA A 172 11.40 2.14 16.34
CA ALA A 172 11.53 1.31 17.53
C ALA A 172 10.27 1.29 18.43
N HIS A 173 9.42 2.31 18.34
CA HIS A 173 8.16 2.33 19.09
C HIS A 173 7.15 1.29 18.61
N LEU A 174 7.22 0.86 17.33
CA LEU A 174 6.27 -0.11 16.75
C LEU A 174 6.31 -1.45 17.47
N GLN A 175 7.50 -1.98 17.73
CA GLN A 175 7.66 -3.23 18.48
C GLN A 175 6.99 -3.17 19.84
N ARG A 176 7.28 -2.12 20.62
CA ARG A 176 6.71 -1.91 21.96
C ARG A 176 5.19 -1.86 21.95
N LEU A 177 4.61 -1.30 20.90
CA LEU A 177 3.17 -1.10 20.73
C LEU A 177 2.47 -2.27 20.02
N GLY A 178 3.22 -3.26 19.53
CA GLY A 178 2.67 -4.40 18.78
C GLY A 178 2.07 -4.01 17.44
N LEU A 179 2.64 -2.99 16.77
CA LEU A 179 2.15 -2.46 15.50
C LEU A 179 3.00 -2.96 14.34
N SER A 180 2.36 -3.18 13.18
CA SER A 180 3.03 -3.51 11.93
C SER A 180 3.52 -2.25 11.20
N PHE A 181 4.47 -2.46 10.28
CA PHE A 181 4.97 -1.44 9.39
C PHE A 181 4.80 -1.88 7.93
N ASP A 182 4.01 -1.15 7.15
CA ASP A 182 3.89 -1.35 5.72
C ASP A 182 5.00 -0.57 5.00
N ALA A 183 5.89 -1.29 4.34
CA ALA A 183 7.04 -0.76 3.62
C ALA A 183 6.70 -0.61 2.14
N TRP A 184 6.38 0.61 1.72
CA TRP A 184 6.23 0.92 0.30
C TRP A 184 7.46 1.64 -0.22
N VAL A 185 8.18 0.97 -1.12
CA VAL A 185 9.39 1.45 -1.80
C VAL A 185 9.31 1.11 -3.29
N PHE A 186 10.14 1.73 -4.11
CA PHE A 186 10.43 1.26 -5.45
C PHE A 186 11.47 0.13 -5.40
N GLU A 187 11.40 -0.81 -6.35
CA GLU A 187 12.22 -2.02 -6.31
C GLU A 187 13.75 -1.78 -6.19
N PRO A 188 14.34 -0.68 -6.71
CA PRO A 188 15.76 -0.41 -6.47
C PRO A 188 16.12 -0.15 -4.99
N GLN A 189 15.11 0.12 -4.14
CA GLN A 189 15.28 0.42 -2.72
C GLN A 189 15.01 -0.79 -1.80
N LEU A 190 14.77 -1.99 -2.34
CA LEU A 190 14.49 -3.18 -1.52
C LEU A 190 15.60 -3.50 -0.52
N GLY A 191 16.84 -3.13 -0.81
CA GLY A 191 17.96 -3.25 0.12
C GLY A 191 17.74 -2.51 1.44
N ASP A 192 17.10 -1.34 1.39
CA ASP A 192 16.78 -0.55 2.59
C ASP A 192 15.76 -1.27 3.49
N VAL A 193 14.81 -2.02 2.89
CA VAL A 193 13.83 -2.83 3.61
C VAL A 193 14.49 -4.05 4.24
N VAL A 194 15.44 -4.70 3.55
CA VAL A 194 16.24 -5.81 4.10
C VAL A 194 17.01 -5.35 5.34
N ASP A 195 17.68 -4.20 5.25
CA ASP A 195 18.44 -3.64 6.35
C ASP A 195 17.55 -3.26 7.54
N LEU A 196 16.37 -2.69 7.28
CA LEU A 196 15.40 -2.36 8.31
C LEU A 196 14.88 -3.63 8.99
N ALA A 197 14.51 -4.65 8.23
CA ALA A 197 13.98 -5.92 8.75
C ALA A 197 15.00 -6.64 9.64
N ARG A 198 16.27 -6.63 9.25
CA ARG A 198 17.37 -7.21 10.04
C ARG A 198 17.69 -6.41 11.28
N ALA A 199 17.55 -5.08 11.23
CA ALA A 199 17.78 -4.20 12.38
C ALA A 199 16.67 -4.31 13.44
N PHE A 200 15.44 -4.66 13.04
CA PHE A 200 14.26 -4.75 13.91
C PHE A 200 13.53 -6.11 13.74
N PRO A 201 14.15 -7.22 14.11
CA PRO A 201 13.63 -8.56 13.82
C PRO A 201 12.33 -8.89 14.55
N GLU A 202 11.98 -8.15 15.60
CA GLU A 202 10.76 -8.33 16.37
C GLU A 202 9.59 -7.46 15.88
N THR A 203 9.82 -6.57 14.89
CA THR A 203 8.76 -5.74 14.31
C THR A 203 8.23 -6.42 13.06
N SER A 204 6.90 -6.61 12.97
CA SER A 204 6.27 -7.12 11.76
C SER A 204 6.35 -6.08 10.65
N ILE A 205 6.95 -6.46 9.53
CA ILE A 205 7.07 -5.62 8.32
C ILE A 205 6.28 -6.26 7.19
N VAL A 206 5.49 -5.47 6.51
CA VAL A 206 4.72 -5.87 5.32
C VAL A 206 5.32 -5.16 4.12
N LEU A 207 5.89 -5.92 3.17
CA LEU A 207 6.32 -5.36 1.90
C LEU A 207 5.11 -5.09 1.01
N ASP A 208 4.83 -3.85 0.68
CA ASP A 208 3.76 -3.49 -0.25
C ASP A 208 4.15 -3.80 -1.70
N HIS A 209 3.19 -4.33 -2.49
CA HIS A 209 3.21 -4.35 -3.95
C HIS A 209 4.42 -5.06 -4.56
N VAL A 210 4.84 -6.19 -3.96
CA VAL A 210 6.04 -6.96 -4.38
C VAL A 210 7.30 -6.08 -4.56
N GLY A 211 7.34 -4.93 -3.86
CA GLY A 211 8.41 -3.95 -3.96
C GLY A 211 8.32 -3.03 -5.18
N THR A 212 7.16 -2.89 -5.78
CA THR A 212 6.84 -1.96 -6.87
C THR A 212 7.89 -1.96 -7.99
N PRO A 213 7.88 -2.92 -8.92
CA PRO A 213 8.74 -2.92 -10.11
C PRO A 213 8.48 -1.68 -10.95
N VAL A 214 9.48 -0.80 -11.10
CA VAL A 214 9.31 0.49 -11.80
C VAL A 214 9.65 0.37 -13.27
N ASN A 215 8.73 0.80 -14.16
CA ASN A 215 8.92 0.75 -15.62
C ASN A 215 8.54 2.06 -16.32
N ILE A 216 8.84 3.18 -15.69
CA ILE A 216 8.59 4.52 -16.22
C ILE A 216 9.82 5.42 -16.04
N GLY A 217 9.81 6.59 -16.66
CA GLY A 217 10.91 7.56 -16.59
C GLY A 217 12.24 6.91 -16.97
N ARG A 218 13.29 7.16 -16.19
CA ARG A 218 14.64 6.61 -16.43
C ARG A 218 14.71 5.08 -16.40
N TRP A 219 13.69 4.40 -15.83
CA TRP A 219 13.63 2.95 -15.73
C TRP A 219 12.81 2.27 -16.83
N ALA A 220 12.22 3.04 -17.74
CA ALA A 220 11.40 2.50 -18.80
C ALA A 220 12.15 1.49 -19.68
N GLY A 221 11.57 0.31 -19.87
CA GLY A 221 12.12 -0.76 -20.71
C GLY A 221 13.30 -1.52 -20.12
N THR A 222 13.66 -1.30 -18.83
CA THR A 222 14.81 -1.96 -18.18
C THR A 222 14.43 -3.05 -17.18
N LEU A 223 13.14 -3.42 -17.08
CA LEU A 223 12.66 -4.40 -16.11
C LEU A 223 13.38 -5.74 -16.18
N GLU A 224 13.53 -6.30 -17.37
CA GLU A 224 14.18 -7.62 -17.55
C GLU A 224 15.66 -7.60 -17.15
N GLU A 225 16.36 -6.49 -17.42
CA GLU A 225 17.75 -6.30 -17.00
C GLU A 225 17.88 -6.26 -15.47
N ARG A 226 16.94 -5.61 -14.78
CA ARG A 226 16.95 -5.41 -13.33
C ARG A 226 16.30 -6.55 -12.55
N ARG A 227 15.52 -7.40 -13.20
CA ARG A 227 14.82 -8.52 -12.58
C ARG A 227 15.72 -9.44 -11.74
N PRO A 228 16.95 -9.79 -12.14
CA PRO A 228 17.84 -10.58 -11.29
C PRO A 228 18.18 -9.91 -9.94
N HIS A 229 18.32 -8.58 -9.92
CA HIS A 229 18.55 -7.84 -8.68
C HIS A 229 17.31 -7.81 -7.78
N TRP A 230 16.14 -7.61 -8.39
CA TRP A 230 14.86 -7.71 -7.67
C TRP A 230 14.69 -9.10 -7.05
N LEU A 231 14.91 -10.17 -7.80
CA LEU A 231 14.84 -11.56 -7.30
C LEU A 231 15.80 -11.81 -6.14
N ALA A 232 17.03 -11.29 -6.21
CA ALA A 232 18.00 -11.41 -5.13
C ALA A 232 17.52 -10.68 -3.85
N SER A 233 16.91 -9.51 -4.00
CA SER A 233 16.34 -8.75 -2.89
C SER A 233 15.11 -9.42 -2.28
N ILE A 234 14.21 -9.97 -3.10
CA ILE A 234 13.06 -10.77 -2.66
C ILE A 234 13.53 -11.99 -1.85
N LYS A 235 14.55 -12.69 -2.34
CA LYS A 235 15.15 -13.81 -1.60
C LYS A 235 15.72 -13.35 -0.27
N ALA A 236 16.47 -12.25 -0.22
CA ALA A 236 17.04 -11.72 1.03
C ALA A 236 15.95 -11.31 2.04
N LEU A 237 14.82 -10.76 1.57
CA LEU A 237 13.66 -10.44 2.40
C LEU A 237 12.95 -11.70 2.89
N SER A 238 12.86 -12.74 2.08
CA SER A 238 12.24 -14.01 2.48
C SER A 238 13.00 -14.71 3.62
N GLU A 239 14.29 -14.44 3.77
CA GLU A 239 15.14 -14.91 4.89
C GLU A 239 14.84 -14.17 6.20
N CYS A 240 14.13 -13.05 6.16
CA CYS A 240 13.70 -12.29 7.33
C CYS A 240 12.32 -12.81 7.80
N PRO A 241 12.23 -13.52 8.94
CA PRO A 241 10.98 -14.16 9.38
C PRO A 241 9.88 -13.16 9.77
N ASN A 242 10.26 -11.91 10.06
CA ASN A 242 9.36 -10.82 10.40
C ASN A 242 8.79 -10.08 9.17
N VAL A 243 9.06 -10.57 7.94
CA VAL A 243 8.55 -9.95 6.71
C VAL A 243 7.47 -10.81 6.09
N THR A 244 6.36 -10.19 5.76
CA THR A 244 5.28 -10.70 4.88
C THR A 244 5.17 -9.80 3.66
N VAL A 245 4.47 -10.24 2.60
CA VAL A 245 4.42 -9.48 1.34
C VAL A 245 3.00 -9.43 0.79
N LYS A 246 2.63 -8.30 0.21
CA LYS A 246 1.39 -8.11 -0.55
C LYS A 246 1.64 -8.34 -2.04
N LEU A 247 0.83 -9.24 -2.61
CA LEU A 247 0.88 -9.66 -4.00
C LEU A 247 -0.13 -8.85 -4.82
N GLY A 248 0.22 -7.63 -5.17
CA GLY A 248 -0.61 -6.71 -5.94
C GLY A 248 0.13 -5.43 -6.28
N GLY A 249 -0.60 -4.35 -6.53
CA GLY A 249 -0.03 -3.06 -6.92
C GLY A 249 0.61 -3.05 -8.31
N LEU A 250 0.44 -4.12 -9.09
CA LEU A 250 1.06 -4.27 -10.41
C LEU A 250 0.28 -3.54 -11.52
N ALA A 251 -0.95 -3.14 -11.25
CA ALA A 251 -1.72 -2.25 -12.11
C ALA A 251 -1.44 -0.75 -11.84
N MET A 252 -0.50 -0.45 -10.96
CA MET A 252 -0.07 0.94 -10.76
C MET A 252 0.66 1.49 -11.97
N SER A 253 0.48 2.79 -12.20
CA SER A 253 1.19 3.55 -13.24
C SER A 253 2.72 3.45 -13.16
N PHE A 254 3.27 3.21 -11.97
CA PHE A 254 4.71 3.03 -11.77
C PHE A 254 5.24 1.78 -12.44
N CYS A 255 4.47 0.69 -12.38
CA CYS A 255 4.82 -0.60 -12.97
C CYS A 255 4.65 -0.59 -14.48
N ASN A 256 3.65 0.13 -14.99
CA ASN A 256 3.36 0.29 -16.42
C ASN A 256 3.50 -1.04 -17.18
N LEU A 257 2.90 -2.10 -16.62
CA LEU A 257 2.87 -3.43 -17.22
C LEU A 257 1.79 -3.51 -18.29
N GLU A 258 1.81 -4.60 -19.08
CA GLU A 258 0.79 -4.87 -20.08
C GLU A 258 -0.61 -4.84 -19.43
N GLY A 259 -1.54 -4.12 -20.05
CA GLY A 259 -2.91 -3.94 -19.56
C GLY A 259 -3.16 -2.60 -18.87
N PHE A 260 -2.12 -1.90 -18.40
CA PHE A 260 -2.32 -0.58 -17.76
C PHE A 260 -2.92 0.43 -18.74
N LEU A 261 -4.07 1.01 -18.38
CA LEU A 261 -4.86 1.97 -19.19
C LEU A 261 -5.18 1.48 -20.61
N SER A 262 -5.33 0.17 -20.79
CA SER A 262 -5.75 -0.38 -22.08
C SER A 262 -7.24 -0.12 -22.34
N GLU A 263 -7.59 0.11 -23.59
CA GLU A 263 -8.99 0.25 -24.05
C GLU A 263 -9.28 -0.74 -25.21
N PRO A 264 -10.18 -1.69 -25.00
CA PRO A 264 -10.94 -1.98 -23.77
C PRO A 264 -10.02 -2.45 -22.62
N PRO A 265 -10.51 -2.47 -21.37
CA PRO A 265 -9.74 -3.00 -20.24
C PRO A 265 -9.19 -4.41 -20.53
N ALA A 266 -8.00 -4.69 -20.04
CA ALA A 266 -7.36 -5.97 -20.26
C ALA A 266 -8.16 -7.13 -19.63
N SER A 267 -8.14 -8.30 -20.25
CA SER A 267 -8.72 -9.50 -19.64
C SER A 267 -7.87 -10.02 -18.49
N SER A 268 -8.49 -10.80 -17.59
CA SER A 268 -7.78 -11.47 -16.50
C SER A 268 -6.62 -12.34 -16.98
N ASP A 269 -6.76 -13.00 -18.15
CA ASP A 269 -5.68 -13.81 -18.75
C ASP A 269 -4.47 -12.96 -19.16
N VAL A 270 -4.70 -11.77 -19.70
CA VAL A 270 -3.63 -10.82 -20.05
C VAL A 270 -2.91 -10.34 -18.80
N LEU A 271 -3.67 -9.94 -17.77
CA LEU A 271 -3.11 -9.49 -16.50
C LEU A 271 -2.37 -10.61 -15.78
N ALA A 272 -2.93 -11.81 -15.70
CA ALA A 272 -2.29 -12.97 -15.09
C ALA A 272 -0.93 -13.27 -15.75
N LYS A 273 -0.87 -13.26 -17.09
CA LYS A 273 0.37 -13.45 -17.82
C LYS A 273 1.40 -12.35 -17.58
N ALA A 274 0.96 -11.11 -17.49
CA ALA A 274 1.85 -9.96 -17.25
C ALA A 274 2.40 -9.96 -15.81
N TRP A 275 1.60 -10.42 -14.83
CA TRP A 275 1.93 -10.35 -13.40
C TRP A 275 2.59 -11.61 -12.86
N ALA A 276 2.33 -12.78 -13.43
CA ALA A 276 2.92 -14.06 -12.99
C ALA A 276 4.44 -13.97 -12.77
N PRO A 277 5.25 -13.34 -13.64
CA PRO A 277 6.69 -13.20 -13.45
C PRO A 277 7.10 -12.43 -12.18
N TRP A 278 6.19 -11.65 -11.59
CA TRP A 278 6.43 -10.86 -10.39
C TRP A 278 5.78 -11.46 -9.14
N ILE A 279 4.75 -12.28 -9.30
CA ILE A 279 4.01 -12.90 -8.20
C ILE A 279 4.57 -14.28 -7.85
N GLU A 280 4.73 -15.17 -8.84
CA GLU A 280 5.12 -16.55 -8.62
C GLU A 280 6.46 -16.68 -7.88
N PRO A 281 7.55 -15.99 -8.26
CA PRO A 281 8.82 -16.07 -7.54
C PRO A 281 8.74 -15.57 -6.09
N VAL A 282 7.83 -14.64 -5.80
CA VAL A 282 7.61 -14.17 -4.42
C VAL A 282 6.96 -15.24 -3.58
N ILE A 283 5.92 -15.92 -4.12
CA ILE A 283 5.26 -17.05 -3.44
C ILE A 283 6.27 -18.20 -3.23
N GLU A 284 7.10 -18.50 -4.22
CA GLU A 284 8.16 -19.52 -4.11
C GLU A 284 9.18 -19.18 -3.01
N ALA A 285 9.57 -17.91 -2.88
CA ALA A 285 10.56 -17.47 -1.90
C ALA A 285 10.00 -17.39 -0.47
N PHE A 286 8.80 -16.79 -0.28
CA PHE A 286 8.22 -16.54 1.03
C PHE A 286 7.35 -17.70 1.55
N GLY A 287 6.81 -18.53 0.67
CA GLY A 287 5.72 -19.46 0.98
C GLY A 287 4.37 -18.75 1.09
N ALA A 288 3.29 -19.48 0.82
CA ALA A 288 1.94 -18.90 0.80
C ALA A 288 1.53 -18.27 2.13
N ASP A 289 1.98 -18.80 3.26
CA ASP A 289 1.64 -18.32 4.61
C ASP A 289 2.13 -16.90 4.91
N ARG A 290 3.10 -16.40 4.12
CA ARG A 290 3.63 -15.04 4.26
C ARG A 290 3.29 -14.14 3.07
N CYS A 291 2.31 -14.55 2.25
CA CYS A 291 1.85 -13.80 1.08
C CYS A 291 0.37 -13.43 1.25
N MET A 292 0.01 -12.23 0.84
CA MET A 292 -1.37 -11.73 0.88
C MET A 292 -1.74 -11.15 -0.49
N MET A 293 -2.84 -11.61 -1.09
CA MET A 293 -3.43 -10.95 -2.26
C MET A 293 -4.07 -9.63 -1.82
N GLU A 294 -3.89 -8.57 -2.60
CA GLU A 294 -4.46 -7.25 -2.34
C GLU A 294 -5.15 -6.68 -3.57
N SER A 295 -6.18 -5.86 -3.38
CA SER A 295 -6.80 -5.11 -4.47
C SER A 295 -6.05 -3.83 -4.82
N ASN A 296 -5.46 -3.17 -3.84
CA ASN A 296 -4.92 -1.81 -3.95
C ASN A 296 -5.93 -0.80 -4.56
N PHE A 297 -7.24 -1.06 -4.38
CA PHE A 297 -8.29 -0.20 -4.94
C PHE A 297 -8.40 1.14 -4.21
N PRO A 298 -8.70 2.20 -4.94
CA PRO A 298 -8.96 2.29 -6.38
C PRO A 298 -7.71 2.56 -7.24
N VAL A 299 -6.49 2.49 -6.68
CA VAL A 299 -5.25 2.81 -7.40
C VAL A 299 -5.03 1.86 -8.59
N ASP A 300 -5.33 0.57 -8.42
CA ASP A 300 -5.16 -0.45 -9.46
C ASP A 300 -6.32 -0.55 -10.45
N ARG A 301 -7.30 0.36 -10.40
CA ARG A 301 -8.38 0.43 -11.41
C ARG A 301 -7.91 0.87 -12.80
N GLY A 302 -6.63 1.12 -12.98
CA GLY A 302 -6.02 1.41 -14.28
C GLY A 302 -5.78 0.19 -15.18
N ALA A 303 -6.12 -1.03 -14.72
CA ALA A 303 -5.96 -2.25 -15.50
C ALA A 303 -7.25 -3.05 -15.55
#